data_02a28b2a96117ad330630d410d01d0cc
#
_entry.id   02a28b2a96117ad330630d410d01d0cc
#
_cell.length_a   1.000
_cell.length_b   1.000
_cell.length_c   1.000
_cell.angle_alpha   90.00
_cell.angle_beta   90.00
_cell.angle_gamma   90.00
#
_symmetry.space_group_name_H-M   'P 1'
#
loop_
_entity.id
_entity.type
_entity.pdbx_description
1 polymer ?
#
loop_
_entity_poly.entity_id
_entity_poly.type
_entity_poly.pdbx_seq_one_letter_code
_entity_poly.pdbx_strand_id
1 'polypeptide(L)'
;MKKHILLAAGAMLAATIMTGCGSSKPAETTAAPTETQAASSAEETTAEESSEAESSEAEVSADNPFAGKTVKVGCSATFVPFESIEMAPDGTKTYVGMNIDIINEIVEKNGGTVEFVDMPFKSLMAAIQAGQIDFCSGGMAPTEEREKTLDFSEIFFYPRNAIVYRAEDDYPDLDSLQGKNVAYVFGTNYQQVVESIPDVNAVGIQGSPACIEEVKSKRADACIIDGAGASEFLKNNDELKMSLLDKTDDCFAIGFPKESPYYETFNNTLKEMMSDGELDKIIAEHLSEQFILD
;
A
#
# COMPACT_ATOMS: atom_id res chain seq x y z
N MET A 1 30.56 44.53 31.07
CA MET A 1 31.99 44.79 30.78
C MET A 1 32.48 43.70 29.81
N LYS A 2 32.98 44.17 28.62
CA LYS A 2 33.96 43.62 27.69
C LYS A 2 33.71 42.14 27.23
N LYS A 3 33.18 41.89 26.02
CA LYS A 3 33.83 41.85 24.68
C LYS A 3 35.06 40.92 24.63
N HIS A 4 34.99 39.86 23.82
CA HIS A 4 35.98 39.61 22.80
C HIS A 4 35.41 38.72 21.68
N ILE A 5 35.44 39.31 20.49
CA ILE A 5 35.25 38.75 19.15
C ILE A 5 36.61 38.16 18.74
N LEU A 6 36.65 37.01 18.08
CA LEU A 6 37.73 36.66 17.16
C LEU A 6 37.17 36.01 15.89
N LEU A 7 37.41 36.75 14.80
CA LEU A 7 37.30 36.32 13.40
C LEU A 7 38.64 35.72 12.96
N ALA A 8 38.58 34.68 12.10
CA ALA A 8 39.57 34.40 11.05
C ALA A 8 38.90 33.37 10.10
N ALA A 9 38.47 33.64 8.92
CA ALA A 9 39.09 34.09 7.68
C ALA A 9 40.08 33.04 7.06
N GLY A 10 39.65 32.42 5.97
CA GLY A 10 40.40 32.31 4.74
C GLY A 10 41.05 30.98 4.39
N ALA A 11 40.64 30.34 3.32
CA ALA A 11 41.42 30.20 2.10
C ALA A 11 40.70 29.37 1.05
N MET A 12 40.51 29.98 -0.10
CA MET A 12 40.23 29.34 -1.40
C MET A 12 41.48 28.57 -1.86
N LEU A 13 41.27 27.47 -2.60
CA LEU A 13 42.15 27.13 -3.71
C LEU A 13 41.37 26.44 -4.82
N ALA A 14 41.65 26.88 -6.04
CA ALA A 14 40.96 26.63 -7.29
C ALA A 14 41.57 25.47 -8.09
N ALA A 15 40.74 24.89 -8.90
CA ALA A 15 40.87 24.38 -10.27
C ALA A 15 42.11 23.59 -10.69
N THR A 16 41.83 22.44 -11.31
CA THR A 16 42.50 22.10 -12.62
C THR A 16 41.54 21.22 -13.46
N ILE A 17 41.35 21.73 -14.66
CA ILE A 17 40.67 21.12 -15.83
C ILE A 17 41.69 20.18 -16.51
N MET A 18 41.28 18.98 -16.93
CA MET A 18 41.97 18.28 -18.03
C MET A 18 40.94 17.67 -18.98
N THR A 19 40.86 18.26 -20.12
CA THR A 19 40.30 17.81 -21.41
C THR A 19 41.07 16.61 -21.96
N GLY A 20 40.33 15.63 -22.48
CA GLY A 20 40.88 14.53 -23.27
C GLY A 20 39.87 14.05 -24.31
N CYS A 21 39.91 14.62 -25.51
CA CYS A 21 39.24 14.15 -26.71
C CYS A 21 39.89 12.84 -27.22
N GLY A 22 39.06 11.92 -27.72
CA GLY A 22 39.50 10.75 -28.47
C GLY A 22 38.38 10.18 -29.33
N SER A 23 38.28 10.68 -30.53
CA SER A 23 37.42 10.24 -31.65
C SER A 23 37.91 8.92 -32.23
N SER A 24 37.02 7.99 -32.60
CA SER A 24 37.07 7.24 -33.86
C SER A 24 35.83 6.34 -34.06
N LYS A 25 35.12 6.63 -35.13
CA LYS A 25 34.20 5.80 -35.91
C LYS A 25 34.94 5.61 -37.27
N PRO A 26 34.54 4.78 -38.25
CA PRO A 26 33.50 3.76 -38.40
C PRO A 26 33.98 2.48 -39.12
N ALA A 27 33.12 1.47 -39.28
CA ALA A 27 33.06 0.67 -40.50
C ALA A 27 31.73 -0.08 -40.64
N GLU A 28 31.01 0.26 -41.68
CA GLU A 28 29.92 -0.49 -42.30
C GLU A 28 30.44 -1.79 -42.94
N THR A 29 29.57 -2.81 -43.00
CA THR A 29 29.44 -3.65 -44.21
C THR A 29 28.14 -4.46 -44.17
N THR A 30 27.27 -4.12 -45.10
CA THR A 30 26.20 -4.76 -45.84
C THR A 30 26.29 -6.30 -46.01
N ALA A 31 25.15 -7.00 -45.93
CA ALA A 31 24.48 -7.74 -47.02
C ALA A 31 23.33 -8.64 -46.50
N ALA A 32 22.14 -8.45 -47.04
CA ALA A 32 21.05 -9.42 -47.19
C ALA A 32 21.15 -9.92 -48.67
N PRO A 33 20.26 -10.75 -49.20
CA PRO A 33 19.27 -11.71 -48.68
C PRO A 33 19.37 -13.10 -49.35
N THR A 34 18.56 -14.10 -48.97
CA THR A 34 18.06 -15.09 -49.93
C THR A 34 16.80 -15.79 -49.43
N GLU A 35 15.72 -15.63 -50.16
CA GLU A 35 14.50 -16.40 -50.14
C GLU A 35 14.74 -17.85 -50.63
N THR A 36 13.97 -18.79 -50.14
CA THR A 36 13.47 -19.91 -50.95
C THR A 36 12.17 -20.44 -50.38
N GLN A 37 11.17 -20.46 -51.25
CA GLN A 37 9.83 -21.06 -51.13
C GLN A 37 9.87 -22.58 -51.28
N ALA A 38 8.86 -23.25 -50.83
CA ALA A 38 7.96 -24.21 -51.43
C ALA A 38 7.59 -25.31 -50.40
N ALA A 39 6.38 -25.45 -50.05
CA ALA A 39 5.17 -25.98 -50.66
C ALA A 39 4.78 -27.41 -50.15
N SER A 40 3.54 -27.46 -49.62
CA SER A 40 2.53 -28.49 -49.83
C SER A 40 2.70 -29.89 -49.24
N SER A 41 1.81 -30.29 -48.35
CA SER A 41 0.78 -31.32 -48.63
C SER A 41 -0.13 -31.52 -47.43
N ALA A 42 -1.43 -31.57 -47.70
CA ALA A 42 -2.52 -31.94 -46.82
C ALA A 42 -2.60 -33.46 -46.61
N GLU A 43 -3.12 -33.90 -45.47
CA GLU A 43 -4.12 -34.96 -45.39
C GLU A 43 -4.73 -35.10 -43.99
N GLU A 44 -5.94 -35.40 -43.99
CA GLU A 44 -7.08 -35.45 -43.14
C GLU A 44 -7.05 -36.51 -42.00
N THR A 45 -7.99 -36.26 -41.05
CA THR A 45 -8.83 -37.22 -40.27
C THR A 45 -8.27 -37.58 -38.89
N THR A 46 -8.90 -37.28 -37.80
CA THR A 46 -10.17 -37.75 -37.20
C THR A 46 -10.47 -37.06 -35.89
N ALA A 47 -11.76 -36.85 -35.63
CA ALA A 47 -12.34 -36.29 -34.40
C ALA A 47 -12.21 -37.26 -33.23
N GLU A 48 -11.95 -36.70 -32.02
CA GLU A 48 -12.48 -37.23 -30.75
C GLU A 48 -12.87 -36.07 -29.82
N GLU A 49 -14.06 -36.18 -29.34
CA GLU A 49 -14.76 -35.35 -28.36
C GLU A 49 -13.98 -35.19 -27.06
N SER A 50 -13.82 -33.97 -26.60
CA SER A 50 -13.50 -33.70 -25.18
C SER A 50 -14.20 -32.45 -24.75
N SER A 51 -15.11 -32.60 -23.85
CA SER A 51 -15.91 -31.73 -23.01
C SER A 51 -15.45 -30.26 -22.95
N GLU A 52 -16.39 -29.42 -23.36
CA GLU A 52 -16.43 -28.00 -23.08
C GLU A 52 -16.46 -27.78 -21.56
N ALA A 53 -15.38 -27.15 -21.06
CA ALA A 53 -15.46 -26.37 -19.84
C ALA A 53 -15.85 -24.96 -20.29
N GLU A 54 -17.11 -24.58 -20.09
CA GLU A 54 -17.55 -23.20 -20.22
C GLU A 54 -16.78 -22.34 -19.22
N SER A 55 -15.73 -21.67 -19.69
CA SER A 55 -15.29 -20.45 -19.04
C SER A 55 -16.29 -19.37 -19.43
N SER A 56 -17.07 -18.89 -18.48
CA SER A 56 -17.87 -17.70 -18.64
C SER A 56 -16.92 -16.51 -18.81
N GLU A 57 -16.54 -16.21 -20.04
CA GLU A 57 -16.02 -14.89 -20.39
C GLU A 57 -17.17 -13.90 -20.15
N ALA A 58 -17.11 -13.17 -19.03
CA ALA A 58 -17.96 -12.03 -18.82
C ALA A 58 -17.71 -11.07 -19.99
N GLU A 59 -18.76 -10.74 -20.75
CA GLU A 59 -18.68 -9.75 -21.83
C GLU A 59 -18.21 -8.41 -21.23
N VAL A 60 -16.93 -8.10 -21.39
CA VAL A 60 -16.36 -6.81 -20.99
C VAL A 60 -17.03 -5.75 -21.86
N SER A 61 -17.92 -4.95 -21.25
CA SER A 61 -18.63 -3.86 -21.91
C SER A 61 -17.61 -2.91 -22.58
N ALA A 62 -17.96 -2.38 -23.77
CA ALA A 62 -17.11 -1.47 -24.54
C ALA A 62 -16.76 -0.16 -23.80
N ASP A 63 -17.40 0.11 -22.66
CA ASP A 63 -17.21 1.29 -21.80
C ASP A 63 -16.41 0.97 -20.50
N ASN A 64 -15.86 -0.24 -20.36
CA ASN A 64 -15.12 -0.59 -19.16
C ASN A 64 -13.76 0.12 -19.11
N PRO A 65 -13.51 1.01 -18.14
CA PRO A 65 -12.31 1.83 -18.09
C PRO A 65 -11.02 1.03 -17.77
N PHE A 66 -11.14 -0.18 -17.23
CA PHE A 66 -10.00 -1.05 -16.92
C PHE A 66 -9.54 -1.90 -18.10
N ALA A 67 -10.41 -2.20 -19.06
CA ALA A 67 -10.13 -3.18 -20.09
C ALA A 67 -8.84 -2.92 -20.85
N GLY A 68 -7.88 -3.86 -20.74
CA GLY A 68 -6.56 -3.81 -21.37
C GLY A 68 -5.63 -2.71 -20.84
N LYS A 69 -5.94 -2.09 -19.70
CA LYS A 69 -5.10 -1.04 -19.09
C LYS A 69 -4.36 -1.53 -17.87
N THR A 70 -3.20 -0.94 -17.62
CA THR A 70 -2.49 -1.03 -16.36
C THR A 70 -2.80 0.22 -15.55
N VAL A 71 -3.40 0.05 -14.36
CA VAL A 71 -3.70 1.14 -13.43
C VAL A 71 -2.62 1.25 -12.37
N LYS A 72 -2.26 2.49 -12.00
CA LYS A 72 -1.28 2.78 -10.95
C LYS A 72 -2.00 2.98 -9.62
N VAL A 73 -1.74 2.10 -8.68
CA VAL A 73 -2.37 2.14 -7.36
C VAL A 73 -1.33 2.49 -6.29
N GLY A 74 -1.53 3.62 -5.63
CA GLY A 74 -0.71 4.01 -4.49
C GLY A 74 -1.04 3.17 -3.26
N CYS A 75 -0.01 2.67 -2.58
CA CYS A 75 -0.15 1.91 -1.34
C CYS A 75 0.93 2.30 -0.33
N SER A 76 0.77 1.90 0.93
CA SER A 76 1.78 2.07 1.97
C SER A 76 2.24 0.69 2.43
N ALA A 77 3.24 0.13 1.73
CA ALA A 77 3.67 -1.27 1.87
C ALA A 77 4.46 -1.57 3.16
N THR A 78 4.15 -0.86 4.22
CA THR A 78 4.60 -1.09 5.61
C THR A 78 3.43 -1.43 6.54
N PHE A 79 2.28 -1.78 5.96
CA PHE A 79 1.01 -1.98 6.66
C PHE A 79 0.57 -3.45 6.59
N VAL A 80 1.34 -4.35 7.22
CA VAL A 80 1.01 -5.79 7.32
C VAL A 80 -0.21 -6.00 8.24
N PRO A 81 -1.12 -6.96 7.95
CA PRO A 81 -1.14 -7.88 6.80
C PRO A 81 -1.90 -7.34 5.58
N PHE A 82 -2.19 -6.06 5.54
CA PHE A 82 -3.01 -5.42 4.51
C PHE A 82 -2.23 -5.07 3.25
N GLU A 83 -1.02 -4.52 3.41
CA GLU A 83 -0.13 -4.09 2.32
C GLU A 83 1.32 -4.24 2.74
N SER A 84 2.07 -5.07 2.03
CA SER A 84 3.50 -5.26 2.26
C SER A 84 4.25 -5.65 0.98
N ILE A 85 5.57 -5.63 1.06
CA ILE A 85 6.45 -6.09 -0.01
C ILE A 85 7.21 -7.31 0.47
N GLU A 86 7.07 -8.40 -0.26
CA GLU A 86 7.94 -9.55 -0.15
C GLU A 86 9.09 -9.45 -1.15
N MET A 87 10.28 -9.82 -0.69
CA MET A 87 11.49 -9.82 -1.50
C MET A 87 11.90 -11.25 -1.81
N ALA A 88 11.87 -11.62 -3.08
CA ALA A 88 12.41 -12.89 -3.53
C ALA A 88 13.96 -12.90 -3.46
N PRO A 89 14.61 -14.08 -3.41
CA PRO A 89 16.08 -14.18 -3.37
C PRO A 89 16.80 -13.52 -4.54
N ASP A 90 16.15 -13.37 -5.67
CA ASP A 90 16.66 -12.68 -6.87
C ASP A 90 16.49 -11.16 -6.83
N GLY A 91 15.88 -10.62 -5.77
CA GLY A 91 15.60 -9.21 -5.60
C GLY A 91 14.28 -8.75 -6.21
N THR A 92 13.48 -9.66 -6.76
CA THR A 92 12.13 -9.34 -7.26
C THR A 92 11.24 -8.94 -6.09
N LYS A 93 10.50 -7.84 -6.26
CA LYS A 93 9.52 -7.33 -5.30
C LYS A 93 8.13 -7.80 -5.69
N THR A 94 7.40 -8.35 -4.72
CA THR A 94 6.00 -8.70 -4.87
C THR A 94 5.20 -7.97 -3.80
N TYR A 95 4.14 -7.28 -4.21
CA TYR A 95 3.19 -6.70 -3.27
C TYR A 95 2.22 -7.79 -2.83
N VAL A 96 1.98 -7.87 -1.53
CA VAL A 96 1.13 -8.89 -0.91
C VAL A 96 0.29 -8.28 0.21
N GLY A 97 -0.85 -8.90 0.49
CA GLY A 97 -1.73 -8.52 1.60
C GLY A 97 -3.18 -8.36 1.19
N MET A 98 -4.07 -8.28 2.16
CA MET A 98 -5.51 -8.26 1.97
C MET A 98 -5.97 -7.20 0.96
N ASN A 99 -5.53 -5.96 1.11
CA ASN A 99 -5.93 -4.88 0.21
C ASN A 99 -5.34 -5.08 -1.20
N ILE A 100 -4.14 -5.65 -1.29
CA ILE A 100 -3.49 -5.96 -2.56
C ILE A 100 -4.32 -6.97 -3.35
N ASP A 101 -4.77 -8.04 -2.68
CA ASP A 101 -5.54 -9.11 -3.31
C ASP A 101 -6.95 -8.63 -3.71
N ILE A 102 -7.63 -7.85 -2.85
CA ILE A 102 -8.93 -7.24 -3.18
C ILE A 102 -8.82 -6.35 -4.44
N ILE A 103 -7.79 -5.51 -4.52
CA ILE A 103 -7.60 -4.59 -5.65
C ILE A 103 -7.27 -5.37 -6.93
N ASN A 104 -6.36 -6.36 -6.84
CA ASN A 104 -6.03 -7.21 -7.98
C ASN A 104 -7.28 -7.91 -8.52
N GLU A 105 -8.06 -8.55 -7.64
CA GLU A 105 -9.27 -9.27 -8.02
C GLU A 105 -10.27 -8.36 -8.75
N ILE A 106 -10.52 -7.15 -8.20
CA ILE A 106 -11.45 -6.18 -8.83
C ILE A 106 -10.94 -5.74 -10.20
N VAL A 107 -9.66 -5.40 -10.31
CA VAL A 107 -9.08 -4.89 -11.56
C VAL A 107 -9.00 -6.00 -12.62
N GLU A 108 -8.60 -7.22 -12.23
CA GLU A 108 -8.52 -8.38 -13.13
C GLU A 108 -9.89 -8.83 -13.63
N LYS A 109 -10.92 -8.87 -12.77
CA LYS A 109 -12.33 -9.12 -13.19
C LYS A 109 -12.80 -8.14 -14.25
N ASN A 110 -12.23 -6.93 -14.25
CA ASN A 110 -12.54 -5.89 -15.22
C ASN A 110 -11.54 -5.85 -16.40
N GLY A 111 -10.69 -6.87 -16.56
CA GLY A 111 -9.76 -7.02 -17.68
C GLY A 111 -8.58 -6.05 -17.66
N GLY A 112 -8.27 -5.47 -16.49
CA GLY A 112 -7.11 -4.62 -16.27
C GLY A 112 -5.94 -5.34 -15.59
N THR A 113 -4.86 -4.61 -15.35
CA THR A 113 -3.72 -5.03 -14.53
C THR A 113 -3.32 -3.92 -13.57
N VAL A 114 -2.64 -4.25 -12.47
CA VAL A 114 -2.25 -3.28 -11.45
C VAL A 114 -0.73 -3.07 -11.44
N GLU A 115 -0.32 -1.81 -11.33
CA GLU A 115 1.04 -1.40 -10.96
C GLU A 115 0.97 -0.73 -9.58
N PHE A 116 1.40 -1.42 -8.53
CA PHE A 116 1.45 -0.83 -7.19
C PHE A 116 2.65 0.12 -7.05
N VAL A 117 2.40 1.28 -6.41
CA VAL A 117 3.39 2.32 -6.15
C VAL A 117 3.49 2.54 -4.64
N ASP A 118 4.57 2.03 -4.02
CA ASP A 118 4.80 2.20 -2.59
C ASP A 118 5.24 3.62 -2.24
N MET A 119 4.55 4.20 -1.26
CA MET A 119 4.89 5.51 -0.72
C MET A 119 4.37 5.68 0.72
N PRO A 120 4.92 6.64 1.50
CA PRO A 120 4.38 6.95 2.81
C PRO A 120 2.90 7.31 2.75
N PHE A 121 2.08 6.80 3.68
CA PHE A 121 0.63 7.03 3.73
C PHE A 121 0.23 8.50 3.53
N LYS A 122 0.91 9.42 4.22
CA LYS A 122 0.67 10.87 4.10
C LYS A 122 0.86 11.44 2.69
N SER A 123 1.55 10.72 1.81
CA SER A 123 1.86 11.17 0.44
C SER A 123 0.79 10.74 -0.57
N LEU A 124 -0.05 9.76 -0.24
CA LEU A 124 -1.04 9.17 -1.14
C LEU A 124 -2.00 10.23 -1.72
N MET A 125 -2.56 11.09 -0.88
CA MET A 125 -3.49 12.13 -1.33
C MET A 125 -2.83 13.13 -2.29
N ALA A 126 -1.59 13.54 -2.00
CA ALA A 126 -0.85 14.45 -2.87
C ALA A 126 -0.50 13.78 -4.20
N ALA A 127 -0.18 12.49 -4.20
CA ALA A 127 0.13 11.73 -5.41
C ALA A 127 -1.11 11.57 -6.32
N ILE A 128 -2.31 11.35 -5.76
CA ILE A 128 -3.58 11.36 -6.51
C ILE A 128 -3.81 12.74 -7.14
N GLN A 129 -3.71 13.80 -6.36
CA GLN A 129 -3.95 15.17 -6.85
C GLN A 129 -2.96 15.57 -7.94
N ALA A 130 -1.75 15.04 -7.90
CA ALA A 130 -0.72 15.25 -8.93
C ALA A 130 -0.86 14.32 -10.15
N GLY A 131 -1.83 13.39 -10.17
CA GLY A 131 -2.01 12.42 -11.26
C GLY A 131 -0.85 11.42 -11.38
N GLN A 132 -0.12 11.16 -10.29
CA GLN A 132 0.98 10.18 -10.26
C GLN A 132 0.48 8.75 -10.09
N ILE A 133 -0.68 8.60 -9.48
CA ILE A 133 -1.43 7.37 -9.27
C ILE A 133 -2.88 7.57 -9.65
N ASP A 134 -3.55 6.52 -10.10
CA ASP A 134 -4.95 6.55 -10.53
C ASP A 134 -5.93 6.52 -9.35
N PHE A 135 -5.59 5.75 -8.31
CA PHE A 135 -6.30 5.67 -7.03
C PHE A 135 -5.38 5.13 -5.95
N CYS A 136 -5.83 5.09 -4.70
CA CYS A 136 -4.99 4.62 -3.61
C CYS A 136 -5.75 3.74 -2.62
N SER A 137 -4.96 2.88 -1.99
CA SER A 137 -5.28 2.07 -0.84
C SER A 137 -4.60 2.63 0.43
N GLY A 138 -4.31 1.81 1.42
CA GLY A 138 -3.59 2.21 2.63
C GLY A 138 -4.41 2.10 3.91
N GLY A 139 -5.56 1.42 3.88
CA GLY A 139 -6.48 1.42 5.01
C GLY A 139 -7.04 2.83 5.26
N MET A 140 -7.49 3.46 4.20
CA MET A 140 -7.90 4.87 4.25
C MET A 140 -9.39 4.99 4.57
N ALA A 141 -9.71 5.61 5.71
CA ALA A 141 -11.10 5.95 6.03
C ALA A 141 -11.54 7.24 5.32
N PRO A 142 -12.79 7.31 4.84
CA PRO A 142 -13.43 8.57 4.45
C PRO A 142 -13.49 9.52 5.64
N THR A 143 -13.08 10.77 5.45
CA THR A 143 -13.26 11.86 6.41
C THR A 143 -13.75 13.08 5.67
N GLU A 144 -14.48 13.98 6.36
CA GLU A 144 -14.98 15.21 5.75
C GLU A 144 -13.88 16.02 5.03
N GLU A 145 -12.65 15.97 5.51
CA GLU A 145 -11.52 16.65 4.89
C GLU A 145 -11.08 15.95 3.61
N ARG A 146 -10.94 14.61 3.63
CA ARG A 146 -10.53 13.81 2.48
C ARG A 146 -11.59 13.82 1.39
N GLU A 147 -12.87 13.75 1.77
CA GLU A 147 -14.01 13.78 0.84
C GLU A 147 -14.14 15.09 0.04
N LYS A 148 -13.50 16.17 0.47
CA LYS A 148 -13.43 17.42 -0.33
C LYS A 148 -12.64 17.23 -1.62
N THR A 149 -11.70 16.29 -1.66
CA THR A 149 -10.75 16.11 -2.76
C THR A 149 -10.75 14.71 -3.37
N LEU A 150 -11.31 13.73 -2.66
CA LEU A 150 -11.42 12.34 -3.10
C LEU A 150 -12.86 11.86 -3.10
N ASP A 151 -13.15 10.89 -3.94
CA ASP A 151 -14.29 9.99 -3.82
C ASP A 151 -13.81 8.69 -3.18
N PHE A 152 -14.67 8.03 -2.42
CA PHE A 152 -14.34 6.78 -1.72
C PHE A 152 -15.25 5.65 -2.17
N SER A 153 -14.69 4.45 -2.31
CA SER A 153 -15.49 3.25 -2.53
C SER A 153 -16.44 3.00 -1.34
N GLU A 154 -17.30 2.00 -1.45
CA GLU A 154 -17.92 1.43 -0.26
C GLU A 154 -16.84 1.06 0.76
N ILE A 155 -17.21 1.17 2.05
CA ILE A 155 -16.37 0.67 3.14
C ILE A 155 -16.41 -0.85 3.09
N PHE A 156 -15.23 -1.47 2.98
CA PHE A 156 -15.13 -2.92 2.81
C PHE A 156 -14.55 -3.64 4.04
N PHE A 157 -14.02 -2.90 5.01
CA PHE A 157 -13.44 -3.48 6.20
C PHE A 157 -13.48 -2.51 7.39
N TYR A 158 -13.74 -3.03 8.59
CA TYR A 158 -13.69 -2.29 9.85
C TYR A 158 -12.60 -2.89 10.74
N PRO A 159 -11.44 -2.23 10.87
CA PRO A 159 -10.32 -2.74 11.65
C PRO A 159 -10.60 -2.62 13.15
N ARG A 160 -9.99 -3.52 13.91
CA ARG A 160 -9.88 -3.40 15.34
C ARG A 160 -8.50 -2.88 15.71
N ASN A 161 -8.40 -1.71 16.32
CA ASN A 161 -7.12 -1.10 16.67
C ASN A 161 -6.57 -1.68 17.97
N ALA A 162 -5.26 -1.54 18.19
CA ALA A 162 -4.57 -2.03 19.37
C ALA A 162 -3.61 -0.98 19.93
N ILE A 163 -3.47 -1.00 21.24
CA ILE A 163 -2.35 -0.40 21.96
C ILE A 163 -1.24 -1.45 22.04
N VAL A 164 -0.06 -1.15 21.50
CA VAL A 164 1.12 -2.00 21.62
C VAL A 164 2.09 -1.38 22.60
N TYR A 165 2.59 -2.17 23.54
CA TYR A 165 3.47 -1.74 24.63
C TYR A 165 4.43 -2.84 25.05
N ARG A 166 5.43 -2.52 25.88
CA ARG A 166 6.40 -3.50 26.39
C ARG A 166 5.75 -4.45 27.40
N ALA A 167 6.21 -5.67 27.43
CA ALA A 167 5.65 -6.74 28.27
C ALA A 167 5.69 -6.45 29.79
N GLU A 168 6.61 -5.57 30.23
CA GLU A 168 6.68 -5.09 31.63
C GLU A 168 5.65 -4.00 31.98
N ASP A 169 5.06 -3.36 30.98
CA ASP A 169 4.03 -2.33 31.15
C ASP A 169 2.62 -2.94 31.07
N ASP A 170 1.60 -2.14 31.41
CA ASP A 170 0.19 -2.54 31.34
C ASP A 170 -0.66 -1.33 30.94
N TYR A 171 -1.17 -1.34 29.70
CA TYR A 171 -2.04 -0.29 29.14
C TYR A 171 -3.28 -0.96 28.55
N PRO A 172 -4.31 -1.26 29.39
CA PRO A 172 -5.51 -1.97 28.95
C PRO A 172 -6.45 -1.15 28.06
N ASP A 173 -6.40 0.17 28.15
CA ASP A 173 -7.29 1.11 27.47
C ASP A 173 -6.61 2.47 27.19
N LEU A 174 -7.33 3.37 26.50
CA LEU A 174 -6.82 4.69 26.16
C LEU A 174 -6.59 5.58 27.40
N ASP A 175 -7.40 5.42 28.45
CA ASP A 175 -7.28 6.22 29.67
C ASP A 175 -5.96 5.95 30.38
N SER A 176 -5.44 4.73 30.29
CA SER A 176 -4.15 4.31 30.85
C SER A 176 -2.94 4.98 30.18
N LEU A 177 -3.13 5.61 29.02
CA LEU A 177 -2.11 6.32 28.26
C LEU A 177 -2.02 7.81 28.61
N GLN A 178 -2.81 8.32 29.54
CA GLN A 178 -2.74 9.71 29.98
C GLN A 178 -1.33 10.09 30.42
N GLY A 179 -0.79 11.18 29.89
CA GLY A 179 0.55 11.69 30.18
C GLY A 179 1.70 10.85 29.62
N LYS A 180 1.43 9.87 28.76
CA LYS A 180 2.44 8.98 28.14
C LYS A 180 2.92 9.52 26.79
N ASN A 181 4.07 9.01 26.35
CA ASN A 181 4.54 9.20 24.98
C ASN A 181 3.92 8.09 24.11
N VAL A 182 3.03 8.46 23.20
CA VAL A 182 2.31 7.51 22.37
C VAL A 182 2.62 7.75 20.90
N ALA A 183 3.20 6.74 20.26
CA ALA A 183 3.51 6.76 18.83
C ALA A 183 2.28 6.37 17.99
N TYR A 184 2.19 6.94 16.79
CA TYR A 184 1.16 6.62 15.81
C TYR A 184 1.68 6.83 14.39
N VAL A 185 1.06 6.23 13.40
CA VAL A 185 1.42 6.46 12.00
C VAL A 185 0.88 7.81 11.55
N PHE A 186 1.79 8.71 11.16
CA PHE A 186 1.47 10.10 10.82
C PHE A 186 0.52 10.19 9.61
N GLY A 187 -0.55 10.99 9.78
CA GLY A 187 -1.56 11.25 8.76
C GLY A 187 -2.70 10.24 8.72
N THR A 188 -2.69 9.22 9.60
CA THR A 188 -3.79 8.26 9.77
C THR A 188 -4.81 8.73 10.82
N ASN A 189 -5.93 8.03 10.90
CA ASN A 189 -6.94 8.27 11.95
C ASN A 189 -6.41 7.99 13.36
N TYR A 190 -5.35 7.18 13.51
CA TYR A 190 -4.69 6.95 14.80
C TYR A 190 -4.18 8.24 15.44
N GLN A 191 -3.83 9.25 14.62
CA GLN A 191 -3.47 10.57 15.13
C GLN A 191 -4.59 11.16 15.98
N GLN A 192 -5.82 11.16 15.47
CA GLN A 192 -6.98 11.72 16.20
C GLN A 192 -7.27 10.95 17.48
N VAL A 193 -7.13 9.62 17.43
CA VAL A 193 -7.29 8.75 18.60
C VAL A 193 -6.25 9.11 19.67
N VAL A 194 -4.96 9.18 19.30
CA VAL A 194 -3.89 9.51 20.25
C VAL A 194 -4.05 10.93 20.79
N GLU A 195 -4.29 11.92 19.92
CA GLU A 195 -4.43 13.34 20.33
C GLU A 195 -5.67 13.60 21.19
N SER A 196 -6.65 12.68 21.22
CA SER A 196 -7.80 12.77 22.12
C SER A 196 -7.50 12.37 23.57
N ILE A 197 -6.36 11.70 23.81
CA ILE A 197 -5.97 11.25 25.16
C ILE A 197 -5.45 12.45 25.97
N PRO A 198 -5.97 12.69 27.18
CA PRO A 198 -5.56 13.82 28.00
C PRO A 198 -4.04 13.81 28.30
N ASP A 199 -3.42 14.96 28.19
CA ASP A 199 -1.99 15.18 28.51
C ASP A 199 -0.99 14.26 27.78
N VAL A 200 -1.42 13.58 26.70
CA VAL A 200 -0.56 12.69 25.91
C VAL A 200 0.54 13.48 25.21
N ASN A 201 1.73 12.90 25.10
CA ASN A 201 2.75 13.37 24.16
C ASN A 201 2.65 12.52 22.88
N ALA A 202 1.93 13.04 21.89
CA ALA A 202 1.65 12.36 20.63
C ALA A 202 2.87 12.42 19.69
N VAL A 203 3.35 11.26 19.21
CA VAL A 203 4.56 11.12 18.38
C VAL A 203 4.22 10.52 17.03
N GLY A 204 4.16 11.36 16.01
CA GLY A 204 3.87 10.94 14.62
C GLY A 204 5.07 10.31 13.92
N ILE A 205 4.94 9.06 13.50
CA ILE A 205 6.01 8.23 12.91
C ILE A 205 5.59 7.77 11.50
N GLN A 206 6.56 7.42 10.66
CA GLN A 206 6.28 6.87 9.33
C GLN A 206 6.25 5.33 9.37
N GLY A 207 5.05 4.77 9.23
CA GLY A 207 4.82 3.33 9.14
C GLY A 207 4.82 2.59 10.48
N SER A 208 4.04 1.52 10.54
CA SER A 208 3.86 0.70 11.74
C SER A 208 5.16 0.07 12.27
N PRO A 209 6.08 -0.43 11.42
CA PRO A 209 7.35 -0.98 11.93
C PRO A 209 8.16 0.02 12.75
N ALA A 210 8.18 1.28 12.33
CA ALA A 210 8.90 2.32 13.05
C ALA A 210 8.21 2.71 14.37
N CYS A 211 6.87 2.68 14.43
CA CYS A 211 6.13 2.86 15.69
C CYS A 211 6.51 1.76 16.70
N ILE A 212 6.60 0.51 16.27
CA ILE A 212 7.06 -0.63 17.10
C ILE A 212 8.48 -0.40 17.63
N GLU A 213 9.39 0.09 16.79
CA GLU A 213 10.77 0.37 17.21
C GLU A 213 10.86 1.55 18.22
N GLU A 214 9.95 2.54 18.15
CA GLU A 214 9.86 3.59 19.18
C GLU A 214 9.50 2.99 20.55
N VAL A 215 8.57 2.04 20.61
CA VAL A 215 8.18 1.34 21.84
C VAL A 215 9.31 0.46 22.37
N LYS A 216 9.94 -0.37 21.52
CA LYS A 216 11.05 -1.25 21.90
C LYS A 216 12.25 -0.47 22.43
N SER A 217 12.58 0.66 21.80
CA SER A 217 13.70 1.52 22.21
C SER A 217 13.39 2.43 23.40
N LYS A 218 12.18 2.35 23.98
CA LYS A 218 11.72 3.18 25.10
C LYS A 218 11.65 4.70 24.79
N ARG A 219 11.58 5.07 23.51
CA ARG A 219 11.32 6.45 23.09
C ARG A 219 9.83 6.77 23.14
N ALA A 220 8.98 5.75 22.95
CA ALA A 220 7.56 5.82 23.28
C ALA A 220 7.21 4.81 24.37
N ASP A 221 6.16 5.11 25.15
CA ASP A 221 5.62 4.20 26.15
C ASP A 221 4.73 3.14 25.48
N ALA A 222 3.95 3.57 24.47
CA ALA A 222 3.08 2.73 23.67
C ALA A 222 2.99 3.24 22.24
N CYS A 223 2.39 2.46 21.35
CA CYS A 223 1.90 2.95 20.07
C CYS A 223 0.49 2.43 19.80
N ILE A 224 -0.28 3.18 18.99
CA ILE A 224 -1.58 2.76 18.49
C ILE A 224 -1.47 2.45 17.00
N ILE A 225 -1.78 1.22 16.64
CA ILE A 225 -1.78 0.69 15.27
C ILE A 225 -2.96 -0.27 15.10
N ASP A 226 -3.15 -0.79 13.90
CA ASP A 226 -4.11 -1.86 13.65
C ASP A 226 -3.80 -3.14 14.45
N GLY A 227 -4.84 -3.80 14.95
CA GLY A 227 -4.71 -4.98 15.81
C GLY A 227 -4.18 -6.21 15.09
N ALA A 228 -4.56 -6.41 13.82
CA ALA A 228 -4.03 -7.51 13.03
C ALA A 228 -2.54 -7.28 12.74
N GLY A 229 -2.16 -6.05 12.37
CA GLY A 229 -0.77 -5.66 12.21
C GLY A 229 0.03 -5.81 13.51
N ALA A 230 -0.52 -5.36 14.64
CA ALA A 230 0.08 -5.56 15.95
C ALA A 230 0.36 -7.04 16.23
N SER A 231 -0.61 -7.91 15.95
CA SER A 231 -0.45 -9.36 16.11
C SER A 231 0.70 -9.93 15.29
N GLU A 232 0.88 -9.48 14.06
CA GLU A 232 2.00 -9.91 13.22
C GLU A 232 3.36 -9.51 13.81
N PHE A 233 3.48 -8.28 14.33
CA PHE A 233 4.69 -7.85 15.00
C PHE A 233 5.00 -8.66 16.27
N LEU A 234 3.98 -8.99 17.06
CA LEU A 234 4.14 -9.74 18.31
C LEU A 234 4.64 -11.17 18.09
N LYS A 235 4.41 -11.79 16.92
CA LYS A 235 4.91 -13.14 16.62
C LYS A 235 6.44 -13.27 16.75
N ASN A 236 7.16 -12.18 16.55
CA ASN A 236 8.63 -12.15 16.57
C ASN A 236 9.21 -11.17 17.61
N ASN A 237 8.39 -10.69 18.57
CA ASN A 237 8.80 -9.72 19.58
C ASN A 237 8.13 -10.04 20.92
N ASP A 238 8.66 -11.06 21.60
CA ASP A 238 8.15 -11.55 22.92
C ASP A 238 8.21 -10.47 24.02
N GLU A 239 9.01 -9.42 23.81
CA GLU A 239 9.11 -8.27 24.71
C GLU A 239 7.93 -7.29 24.59
N LEU A 240 7.00 -7.53 23.67
CA LEU A 240 5.81 -6.70 23.46
C LEU A 240 4.52 -7.42 23.84
N LYS A 241 3.52 -6.63 24.18
CA LYS A 241 2.12 -7.02 24.36
C LYS A 241 1.20 -6.06 23.65
N MET A 242 -0.05 -6.44 23.48
CA MET A 242 -1.08 -5.55 22.98
C MET A 242 -2.37 -5.66 23.79
N SER A 243 -3.11 -4.57 23.83
CA SER A 243 -4.52 -4.52 24.26
C SER A 243 -5.36 -4.10 23.05
N LEU A 244 -6.32 -4.95 22.67
CA LEU A 244 -7.26 -4.60 21.58
C LEU A 244 -8.27 -3.56 22.11
N LEU A 245 -8.50 -2.51 21.32
CA LEU A 245 -9.53 -1.52 21.60
C LEU A 245 -10.90 -2.06 21.20
N ASP A 246 -11.93 -1.72 21.97
CA ASP A 246 -13.26 -2.33 21.80
C ASP A 246 -13.95 -1.92 20.50
N LYS A 247 -13.90 -0.68 20.12
CA LYS A 247 -14.43 -0.17 18.85
C LYS A 247 -13.78 1.15 18.51
N THR A 248 -13.44 1.30 17.25
CA THR A 248 -12.98 2.58 16.69
C THR A 248 -13.89 2.94 15.53
N ASP A 249 -14.03 4.23 15.22
CA ASP A 249 -14.71 4.70 14.02
C ASP A 249 -13.82 4.58 12.77
N ASP A 250 -12.81 3.69 12.82
CA ASP A 250 -11.89 3.44 11.71
C ASP A 250 -12.52 2.47 10.71
N CYS A 251 -12.20 2.66 9.45
CA CYS A 251 -12.71 1.81 8.38
C CYS A 251 -11.82 1.94 7.14
N PHE A 252 -11.91 0.96 6.23
CA PHE A 252 -11.12 0.96 5.00
C PHE A 252 -12.01 1.13 3.78
N ALA A 253 -11.61 2.09 2.95
CA ALA A 253 -12.16 2.32 1.63
C ALA A 253 -11.00 2.67 0.65
N ILE A 254 -11.25 2.54 -0.63
CA ILE A 254 -10.31 2.94 -1.68
C ILE A 254 -10.59 4.39 -2.07
N GLY A 255 -9.53 5.21 -2.09
CA GLY A 255 -9.62 6.63 -2.42
C GLY A 255 -9.34 6.90 -3.90
N PHE A 256 -10.27 7.57 -4.58
CA PHE A 256 -10.18 7.96 -5.98
C PHE A 256 -10.10 9.48 -6.13
N PRO A 257 -9.44 10.02 -7.17
CA PRO A 257 -9.61 11.43 -7.51
C PRO A 257 -11.06 11.72 -7.87
N LYS A 258 -11.51 12.95 -7.66
CA LYS A 258 -12.85 13.35 -8.11
C LYS A 258 -13.02 13.08 -9.60
N GLU A 259 -14.20 12.59 -9.98
CA GLU A 259 -14.54 12.25 -11.37
C GLU A 259 -13.64 11.17 -11.99
N SER A 260 -13.07 10.27 -11.17
CA SER A 260 -12.26 9.16 -11.65
C SER A 260 -13.05 8.26 -12.59
N PRO A 261 -12.53 7.94 -13.78
CA PRO A 261 -13.21 7.02 -14.70
C PRO A 261 -13.30 5.59 -14.12
N TYR A 262 -12.45 5.25 -13.14
CA TYR A 262 -12.39 3.92 -12.55
C TYR A 262 -13.40 3.71 -11.41
N TYR A 263 -13.88 4.80 -10.78
CA TYR A 263 -14.66 4.74 -9.54
C TYR A 263 -15.90 3.88 -9.64
N GLU A 264 -16.78 4.12 -10.62
CA GLU A 264 -18.07 3.41 -10.71
C GLU A 264 -17.87 1.92 -10.96
N THR A 265 -17.00 1.56 -11.91
CA THR A 265 -16.75 0.15 -12.24
C THR A 265 -16.11 -0.57 -11.07
N PHE A 266 -15.10 0.02 -10.41
CA PHE A 266 -14.46 -0.55 -9.23
C PHE A 266 -15.49 -0.78 -8.11
N ASN A 267 -16.27 0.24 -7.79
CA ASN A 267 -17.21 0.20 -6.67
C ASN A 267 -18.38 -0.79 -6.92
N ASN A 268 -18.81 -0.95 -8.15
CA ASN A 268 -19.83 -1.94 -8.52
C ASN A 268 -19.28 -3.37 -8.33
N THR A 269 -18.08 -3.66 -8.83
CA THR A 269 -17.43 -4.97 -8.64
C THR A 269 -17.18 -5.24 -7.15
N LEU A 270 -16.75 -4.25 -6.38
CA LEU A 270 -16.60 -4.39 -4.93
C LEU A 270 -17.92 -4.77 -4.25
N LYS A 271 -19.04 -4.12 -4.61
CA LYS A 271 -20.38 -4.45 -4.10
C LYS A 271 -20.82 -5.87 -4.47
N GLU A 272 -20.49 -6.31 -5.66
CA GLU A 272 -20.75 -7.70 -6.09
C GLU A 272 -19.98 -8.69 -5.21
N MET A 273 -18.68 -8.47 -5.01
CA MET A 273 -17.84 -9.31 -4.14
C MET A 273 -18.29 -9.29 -2.66
N MET A 274 -18.83 -8.17 -2.19
CA MET A 274 -19.46 -8.09 -0.85
C MET A 274 -20.73 -8.92 -0.78
N SER A 275 -21.53 -8.94 -1.83
CA SER A 275 -22.84 -9.60 -1.86
C SER A 275 -22.77 -11.11 -2.04
N ASP A 276 -21.76 -11.62 -2.75
CA ASP A 276 -21.57 -13.05 -3.04
C ASP A 276 -20.61 -13.76 -2.08
N GLY A 277 -20.00 -13.00 -1.15
CA GLY A 277 -19.10 -13.48 -0.11
C GLY A 277 -17.69 -13.76 -0.60
N GLU A 278 -17.30 -13.28 -1.77
CA GLU A 278 -15.92 -13.37 -2.26
C GLU A 278 -14.98 -12.46 -1.46
N LEU A 279 -15.43 -11.25 -1.12
CA LEU A 279 -14.69 -10.34 -0.26
C LEU A 279 -14.38 -11.00 1.10
N ASP A 280 -15.38 -11.64 1.73
CA ASP A 280 -15.22 -12.30 3.02
C ASP A 280 -14.17 -13.43 2.96
N LYS A 281 -14.09 -14.15 1.83
CA LYS A 281 -13.08 -15.19 1.63
C LYS A 281 -11.67 -14.59 1.60
N ILE A 282 -11.46 -13.50 0.84
CA ILE A 282 -10.16 -12.82 0.78
C ILE A 282 -9.79 -12.31 2.18
N ILE A 283 -10.71 -11.67 2.90
CA ILE A 283 -10.47 -11.21 4.27
C ILE A 283 -10.06 -12.35 5.19
N ALA A 284 -10.77 -13.48 5.14
CA ALA A 284 -10.52 -14.65 5.99
C ALA A 284 -9.17 -15.36 5.68
N GLU A 285 -8.61 -15.21 4.48
CA GLU A 285 -7.29 -15.71 4.13
C GLU A 285 -6.17 -14.95 4.84
N HIS A 286 -6.40 -13.66 5.14
CA HIS A 286 -5.40 -12.78 5.74
C HIS A 286 -5.60 -12.55 7.23
N LEU A 287 -6.84 -12.60 7.72
CA LEU A 287 -7.20 -12.15 9.06
C LEU A 287 -7.90 -13.23 9.89
N SER A 288 -7.57 -13.26 11.19
CA SER A 288 -8.34 -14.02 12.18
C SER A 288 -9.59 -13.24 12.58
N GLU A 289 -10.70 -13.94 12.87
CA GLU A 289 -12.00 -13.37 13.25
C GLU A 289 -11.92 -12.31 14.36
N GLN A 290 -11.00 -12.45 15.32
CA GLN A 290 -10.84 -11.49 16.43
C GLN A 290 -10.46 -10.07 15.99
N PHE A 291 -9.97 -9.89 14.76
CA PHE A 291 -9.59 -8.58 14.19
C PHE A 291 -10.63 -8.01 13.23
N ILE A 292 -11.70 -8.75 12.97
CA ILE A 292 -12.82 -8.36 12.12
C ILE A 292 -13.92 -7.81 13.03
N LEU A 293 -14.45 -6.64 12.71
CA LEU A 293 -15.64 -6.09 13.37
C LEU A 293 -16.83 -6.28 12.43
N ASP A 294 -17.96 -6.74 13.00
CA ASP A 294 -19.26 -6.88 12.30
C ASP A 294 -19.91 -5.51 12.04
#